data_d72d03280eee77119501a352434a39a4
#
_entry.id   d72d03280eee77119501a352434a39a4
#
_cell.length_a   1.000
_cell.length_b   1.000
_cell.length_c   1.000
_cell.angle_alpha   90.00
_cell.angle_beta   90.00
_cell.angle_gamma   90.00
#
_symmetry.space_group_name_H-M   'P 1'
#
loop_
_entity.id
_entity.type
_entity.pdbx_description
1 polymer ?
#
loop_
_entity_poly.entity_id
_entity_poly.type
_entity_poly.pdbx_seq_one_letter_code
_entity_poly.pdbx_strand_id
1 'polypeptide(L)'
;MRSSLVGSEMCIRDRVVAELINKHFPDWRRVLNECQRYSVSGKIDSGILAAFSDVSVNDLLKNLKSKNFSEVRKWCVDNLDNDSSVLMRRIYDSLYDVLVPGTIPAAVLIIAKYQYQIAFVADQEINLLACLTEIMVECEFK
;
A
#
# COMPACT_ATOMS: atom_id res chain seq x y z
N MET A 1 2.29 -27.69 20.08
CA MET A 1 1.75 -26.79 19.96
C MET A 1 0.42 -26.51 20.45
N ARG A 2 0.20 -25.56 20.79
CA ARG A 2 -0.86 -25.27 21.45
C ARG A 2 -1.90 -24.70 20.69
N SER A 3 -1.73 -24.39 19.46
CA SER A 3 -2.76 -23.87 18.57
C SER A 3 -4.02 -24.71 18.54
N SER A 4 -3.87 -25.99 18.72
CA SER A 4 -5.02 -26.88 18.83
C SER A 4 -5.90 -26.58 20.04
N LEU A 5 -5.34 -26.03 21.08
CA LEU A 5 -6.08 -25.68 22.29
C LEU A 5 -7.00 -24.48 22.12
N VAL A 6 -6.72 -23.66 21.14
CA VAL A 6 -7.46 -22.44 20.89
C VAL A 6 -8.38 -22.57 19.68
N GLY A 7 -8.34 -23.74 19.04
CA GLY A 7 -9.21 -24.09 17.94
C GLY A 7 -8.84 -23.51 16.60
N SER A 8 -9.78 -23.51 15.67
CA SER A 8 -9.57 -23.09 14.29
C SER A 8 -9.18 -21.63 14.13
N GLU A 9 -9.61 -20.75 15.02
CA GLU A 9 -9.23 -19.33 14.97
C GLU A 9 -7.73 -19.13 15.12
N MET A 10 -7.10 -19.90 16.02
CA MET A 10 -5.67 -19.84 16.22
C MET A 10 -4.91 -20.34 15.00
N CYS A 11 -5.38 -21.39 14.34
CA CYS A 11 -4.80 -21.89 13.10
C CYS A 11 -4.86 -20.85 11.97
N ILE A 12 -5.96 -20.12 11.86
CA ILE A 12 -6.11 -19.04 10.89
C ILE A 12 -5.14 -17.90 11.19
N ARG A 13 -5.01 -17.54 12.46
CA ARG A 13 -4.04 -16.52 12.89
C ARG A 13 -2.61 -16.92 12.57
N ASP A 14 -2.25 -18.16 12.79
CA ASP A 14 -0.91 -18.68 12.50
C ASP A 14 -0.58 -18.56 11.02
N ARG A 15 -1.53 -18.86 10.12
CA ARG A 15 -1.35 -18.69 8.68
C ARG A 15 -1.13 -17.25 8.30
N VAL A 16 -1.94 -16.34 8.83
CA VAL A 16 -1.84 -14.90 8.53
C VAL A 16 -0.53 -14.34 9.05
N VAL A 17 -0.10 -14.74 10.24
CA VAL A 17 1.21 -14.36 10.78
C VAL A 17 2.33 -14.90 9.92
N ALA A 18 2.24 -16.15 9.45
CA ALA A 18 3.23 -16.72 8.53
C ALA A 18 3.29 -15.95 7.20
N GLU A 19 2.17 -15.55 6.65
CA GLU A 19 2.11 -14.72 5.45
C GLU A 19 2.76 -13.34 5.68
N LEU A 20 2.50 -12.70 6.82
CA LEU A 20 3.13 -11.44 7.20
C LEU A 20 4.65 -11.58 7.32
N ILE A 21 5.11 -12.66 7.93
CA ILE A 21 6.54 -12.95 8.06
C ILE A 21 7.17 -13.11 6.68
N ASN A 22 6.55 -13.89 5.79
CA ASN A 22 7.04 -14.09 4.44
C ASN A 22 7.06 -12.79 3.61
N LYS A 23 6.05 -11.94 3.81
CA LYS A 23 5.93 -10.67 3.09
C LYS A 23 7.01 -9.67 3.51
N HIS A 24 7.37 -9.63 4.79
CA HIS A 24 8.29 -8.61 5.33
C HIS A 24 9.66 -9.16 5.71
N PHE A 25 9.89 -10.46 5.60
CA PHE A 25 11.19 -11.04 5.89
C PHE A 25 12.31 -10.38 5.07
N PRO A 26 13.48 -10.06 5.68
CA PRO A 26 13.88 -10.34 7.04
C PRO A 26 13.57 -9.24 8.08
N ASP A 27 12.68 -8.32 7.80
CA ASP A 27 12.37 -7.21 8.71
C ASP A 27 11.37 -7.61 9.79
N TRP A 28 11.88 -8.14 10.90
CA TRP A 28 11.07 -8.57 12.04
C TRP A 28 10.35 -7.42 12.76
N ARG A 29 10.94 -6.23 12.78
CA ARG A 29 10.29 -5.06 13.37
C ARG A 29 9.01 -4.71 12.64
N ARG A 30 9.03 -4.80 11.32
CA ARG A 30 7.87 -4.56 10.48
C ARG A 30 6.77 -5.59 10.70
N VAL A 31 7.15 -6.88 10.83
CA VAL A 31 6.21 -7.96 11.16
C VAL A 31 5.52 -7.68 12.49
N LEU A 32 6.27 -7.32 13.52
CA LEU A 32 5.71 -7.01 14.85
C LEU A 32 4.78 -5.81 14.81
N ASN A 33 5.14 -4.74 14.10
CA ASN A 33 4.30 -3.57 13.95
C ASN A 33 2.98 -3.88 13.24
N GLU A 34 3.02 -4.68 12.19
CA GLU A 34 1.82 -5.12 11.48
C GLU A 34 0.93 -6.00 12.37
N CYS A 35 1.51 -6.93 13.12
CA CYS A 35 0.77 -7.73 14.08
C CYS A 35 0.10 -6.88 15.16
N GLN A 36 0.78 -5.88 15.70
CA GLN A 36 0.20 -4.95 16.67
C GLN A 36 -0.94 -4.14 16.07
N ARG A 37 -0.78 -3.65 14.85
CA ARG A 37 -1.81 -2.92 14.14
C ARG A 37 -3.09 -3.74 13.98
N TYR A 38 -2.97 -4.98 13.59
CA TYR A 38 -4.12 -5.87 13.39
C TYR A 38 -4.72 -6.37 14.71
N SER A 39 -3.94 -6.44 15.78
CA SER A 39 -4.43 -6.92 17.07
C SER A 39 -5.49 -5.99 17.69
N VAL A 40 -5.52 -4.71 17.30
CA VAL A 40 -6.52 -3.76 17.77
C VAL A 40 -7.94 -4.18 17.40
N SER A 41 -8.12 -4.87 16.28
CA SER A 41 -9.43 -5.38 15.86
C SER A 41 -9.85 -6.68 16.56
N GLY A 42 -8.96 -7.30 17.34
CA GLY A 42 -9.20 -8.53 18.05
C GLY A 42 -9.16 -9.79 17.21
N LYS A 43 -9.03 -9.66 15.89
CA LYS A 43 -8.90 -10.78 14.96
C LYS A 43 -7.85 -10.46 13.91
N ILE A 44 -7.02 -11.45 13.61
CA ILE A 44 -6.09 -11.40 12.49
C ILE A 44 -6.50 -12.52 11.54
N ASP A 45 -7.10 -12.18 10.41
CA ASP A 45 -7.49 -13.12 9.38
C ASP A 45 -7.00 -12.70 7.99
N SER A 46 -7.05 -13.61 7.03
CA SER A 46 -6.57 -13.35 5.67
C SER A 46 -7.37 -12.26 4.94
N GLY A 47 -8.64 -12.09 5.30
CA GLY A 47 -9.49 -11.04 4.71
C GLY A 47 -9.02 -9.65 5.08
N ILE A 48 -8.44 -9.46 6.26
CA ILE A 48 -7.89 -8.18 6.71
C ILE A 48 -6.73 -7.75 5.81
N LEU A 49 -5.86 -8.68 5.43
CA LEU A 49 -4.70 -8.37 4.57
C LEU A 49 -5.14 -7.87 3.19
N ALA A 50 -6.12 -8.51 2.59
CA ALA A 50 -6.65 -8.12 1.28
C ALA A 50 -7.47 -6.82 1.38
N ALA A 51 -8.42 -6.77 2.30
CA ALA A 51 -9.33 -5.64 2.45
C ALA A 51 -8.58 -4.35 2.82
N PHE A 52 -7.58 -4.43 3.67
CA PHE A 52 -6.82 -3.26 4.10
C PHE A 52 -6.04 -2.63 2.94
N SER A 53 -5.49 -3.44 2.06
CA SER A 53 -4.76 -2.92 0.92
C SER A 53 -5.67 -2.27 -0.13
N ASP A 54 -6.84 -2.85 -0.38
CA ASP A 54 -7.76 -2.35 -1.40
C ASP A 54 -8.47 -1.07 -0.95
N VAL A 55 -8.92 -1.01 0.29
CA VAL A 55 -9.55 0.19 0.86
C VAL A 55 -8.59 1.36 0.87
N SER A 56 -7.35 1.12 1.27
CA SER A 56 -6.34 2.16 1.32
C SER A 56 -6.05 2.77 -0.05
N VAL A 57 -5.95 1.95 -1.09
CA VAL A 57 -5.71 2.44 -2.46
C VAL A 57 -6.92 3.19 -3.01
N ASN A 58 -8.13 2.72 -2.74
CA ASN A 58 -9.36 3.41 -3.17
C ASN A 58 -9.48 4.80 -2.53
N ASP A 59 -9.12 4.95 -1.26
CA ASP A 59 -9.10 6.26 -0.59
C ASP A 59 -8.04 7.18 -1.22
N LEU A 60 -6.88 6.65 -1.55
CA LEU A 60 -5.86 7.41 -2.27
C LEU A 60 -6.39 7.92 -3.62
N LEU A 61 -7.06 7.06 -4.40
CA LEU A 61 -7.60 7.45 -5.70
C LEU A 61 -8.64 8.57 -5.58
N LYS A 62 -9.50 8.52 -4.58
CA LYS A 62 -10.46 9.60 -4.30
C LYS A 62 -9.75 10.91 -3.99
N ASN A 63 -8.69 10.85 -3.18
CA ASN A 63 -7.91 12.03 -2.81
C ASN A 63 -7.15 12.60 -4.00
N LEU A 64 -6.62 11.75 -4.89
CA LEU A 64 -5.99 12.18 -6.13
C LEU A 64 -7.01 12.86 -7.06
N LYS A 65 -8.19 12.27 -7.21
CA LYS A 65 -9.26 12.84 -8.03
C LYS A 65 -9.72 14.21 -7.52
N SER A 66 -9.83 14.37 -6.21
CA SER A 66 -10.19 15.64 -5.58
C SER A 66 -9.05 16.66 -5.54
N LYS A 67 -7.85 16.26 -5.94
CA LYS A 67 -6.61 17.05 -5.88
C LYS A 67 -6.30 17.57 -4.48
N ASN A 68 -6.60 16.75 -3.46
CA ASN A 68 -6.36 17.11 -2.07
C ASN A 68 -4.96 16.65 -1.63
N PHE A 69 -3.99 17.53 -1.79
CA PHE A 69 -2.59 17.25 -1.47
C PHE A 69 -2.37 16.84 -0.01
N SER A 70 -3.07 17.48 0.92
CA SER A 70 -2.91 17.20 2.36
C SER A 70 -3.29 15.77 2.71
N GLU A 71 -4.39 15.27 2.15
CA GLU A 71 -4.83 13.89 2.36
C GLU A 71 -3.94 12.87 1.65
N VAL A 72 -3.44 13.23 0.46
CA VAL A 72 -2.46 12.39 -0.25
C VAL A 72 -1.18 12.26 0.55
N ARG A 73 -0.68 13.36 1.12
CA ARG A 73 0.50 13.33 2.00
C ARG A 73 0.27 12.46 3.24
N LYS A 74 -0.86 12.63 3.89
CA LYS A 74 -1.24 11.82 5.06
C LYS A 74 -1.27 10.33 4.71
N TRP A 75 -1.88 10.00 3.58
CA TRP A 75 -1.91 8.62 3.10
C TRP A 75 -0.50 8.05 2.89
N CYS A 76 0.42 8.84 2.32
CA CYS A 76 1.82 8.42 2.15
C CYS A 76 2.47 8.11 3.48
N VAL A 77 2.32 8.98 4.48
CA VAL A 77 2.88 8.77 5.82
C VAL A 77 2.32 7.50 6.46
N ASP A 78 1.02 7.28 6.34
CA ASP A 78 0.35 6.11 6.93
C ASP A 78 0.76 4.79 6.26
N ASN A 79 1.26 4.85 5.02
CA ASN A 79 1.63 3.67 4.23
C ASN A 79 3.14 3.50 4.00
N LEU A 80 3.97 4.28 4.68
CA LEU A 80 5.44 4.19 4.55
C LEU A 80 6.01 2.82 4.92
N ASP A 81 5.32 2.08 5.77
CA ASP A 81 5.74 0.75 6.18
C ASP A 81 5.62 -0.30 5.07
N ASN A 82 4.91 0.03 4.00
CA ASN A 82 4.78 -0.87 2.87
C ASN A 82 5.95 -0.71 1.90
N ASP A 83 6.27 -1.78 1.19
CA ASP A 83 7.27 -1.72 0.14
C ASP A 83 6.82 -0.76 -0.97
N SER A 84 7.64 0.24 -1.25
CA SER A 84 7.33 1.28 -2.24
C SER A 84 7.11 0.72 -3.65
N SER A 85 7.83 -0.34 -4.02
CA SER A 85 7.67 -0.99 -5.33
C SER A 85 6.30 -1.67 -5.44
N VAL A 86 5.88 -2.35 -4.38
CA VAL A 86 4.56 -3.00 -4.31
C VAL A 86 3.45 -1.96 -4.32
N LEU A 87 3.61 -0.86 -3.59
CA LEU A 87 2.66 0.24 -3.60
C LEU A 87 2.50 0.84 -4.99
N MET A 88 3.61 1.15 -5.65
CA MET A 88 3.57 1.71 -7.00
C MET A 88 2.91 0.78 -8.00
N ARG A 89 3.14 -0.53 -7.88
CA ARG A 89 2.47 -1.52 -8.73
C ARG A 89 0.95 -1.52 -8.52
N ARG A 90 0.50 -1.50 -7.28
CA ARG A 90 -0.93 -1.45 -6.96
C ARG A 90 -1.58 -0.15 -7.42
N ILE A 91 -0.90 0.96 -7.24
CA ILE A 91 -1.36 2.26 -7.73
C ILE A 91 -1.52 2.22 -9.24
N TYR A 92 -0.53 1.68 -9.95
CA TYR A 92 -0.58 1.52 -11.40
C TYR A 92 -1.80 0.71 -11.85
N ASP A 93 -1.99 -0.47 -11.25
CA ASP A 93 -3.11 -1.35 -11.60
C ASP A 93 -4.47 -0.67 -11.36
N SER A 94 -4.58 0.11 -10.29
CA SER A 94 -5.82 0.83 -9.93
C SER A 94 -6.04 2.09 -10.77
N LEU A 95 -5.00 2.79 -11.15
CA LEU A 95 -5.09 3.99 -11.98
C LEU A 95 -5.63 3.68 -13.38
N TYR A 96 -5.37 2.49 -13.88
CA TYR A 96 -5.82 2.09 -15.20
C TYR A 96 -7.35 2.18 -15.35
N ASP A 97 -8.07 1.91 -14.28
CA ASP A 97 -9.54 1.96 -14.27
C ASP A 97 -10.09 3.38 -14.04
N VAL A 98 -9.32 4.25 -13.43
CA VAL A 98 -9.79 5.56 -12.94
C VAL A 98 -9.36 6.72 -13.82
N LEU A 99 -8.30 6.57 -14.58
CA LEU A 99 -7.78 7.60 -15.46
C LEU A 99 -8.50 7.64 -16.81
N VAL A 100 -8.57 8.85 -17.38
CA VAL A 100 -8.98 9.03 -18.78
C VAL A 100 -7.95 8.31 -19.67
N PRO A 101 -8.40 7.50 -20.67
CA PRO A 101 -7.49 6.70 -21.50
C PRO A 101 -6.34 7.48 -22.14
N GLY A 102 -6.55 8.75 -22.49
CA GLY A 102 -5.51 9.61 -23.07
C GLY A 102 -4.38 9.97 -22.11
N THR A 103 -4.59 9.87 -20.78
CA THR A 103 -3.59 10.22 -19.77
C THR A 103 -2.89 9.01 -19.15
N ILE A 104 -3.34 7.79 -19.47
CA ILE A 104 -2.70 6.56 -18.99
C ILE A 104 -1.22 6.46 -19.38
N PRO A 105 -0.82 6.74 -20.64
CA PRO A 105 0.60 6.72 -21.00
C PRO A 105 1.46 7.68 -20.18
N ALA A 106 0.95 8.86 -19.84
CA ALA A 106 1.64 9.80 -18.98
C ALA A 106 1.85 9.24 -17.58
N ALA A 107 0.82 8.61 -17.01
CA ALA A 107 0.91 7.97 -15.69
C ALA A 107 1.94 6.82 -15.69
N VAL A 108 2.00 6.03 -16.74
CA VAL A 108 2.97 4.94 -16.90
C VAL A 108 4.41 5.49 -16.87
N LEU A 109 4.67 6.55 -17.63
CA LEU A 109 5.99 7.19 -17.68
C LEU A 109 6.38 7.77 -16.31
N ILE A 110 5.46 8.41 -15.63
CA ILE A 110 5.69 8.95 -14.29
C ILE A 110 6.03 7.83 -13.29
N ILE A 111 5.24 6.79 -13.25
CA ILE A 111 5.46 5.67 -12.33
C ILE A 111 6.79 4.98 -12.63
N ALA A 112 7.11 4.74 -13.89
CA ALA A 112 8.38 4.12 -14.29
C ALA A 112 9.59 4.94 -13.86
N LYS A 113 9.52 6.25 -14.01
CA LYS A 113 10.56 7.19 -13.59
C LYS A 113 10.80 7.11 -12.07
N TYR A 114 9.74 7.13 -11.28
CA TYR A 114 9.86 7.10 -9.83
C TYR A 114 10.20 5.70 -9.29
N GLN A 115 9.77 4.62 -9.95
CA GLN A 115 10.24 3.28 -9.63
C GLN A 115 11.76 3.14 -9.80
N TYR A 116 12.31 3.69 -10.86
CA TYR A 116 13.75 3.72 -11.06
C TYR A 116 14.46 4.49 -9.92
N GLN A 117 13.87 5.57 -9.47
CA GLN A 117 14.45 6.40 -8.40
C GLN A 117 14.41 5.73 -7.02
N ILE A 118 13.53 4.76 -6.78
CA ILE A 118 13.42 4.08 -5.47
C ILE A 118 14.77 3.56 -4.98
N ALA A 119 15.60 3.05 -5.88
CA ALA A 119 16.91 2.50 -5.53
C ALA A 119 17.93 3.56 -5.07
N PHE A 120 17.70 4.83 -5.39
CA PHE A 120 18.69 5.90 -5.22
C PHE A 120 18.26 6.99 -4.24
N VAL A 121 16.98 7.07 -3.90
CA VAL A 121 16.49 8.13 -3.03
C VAL A 121 16.78 7.85 -1.57
N ALA A 122 17.12 8.91 -0.84
CA ALA A 122 17.33 8.83 0.59
C ALA A 122 16.03 8.73 1.37
N ASP A 123 14.96 9.34 0.86
CA ASP A 123 13.67 9.41 1.52
C ASP A 123 12.57 8.89 0.59
N GLN A 124 12.02 7.75 0.95
CA GLN A 124 10.96 7.10 0.17
C GLN A 124 9.62 7.84 0.26
N GLU A 125 9.36 8.52 1.36
CA GLU A 125 8.13 9.33 1.51
C GLU A 125 8.09 10.44 0.47
N ILE A 126 9.17 11.20 0.37
CA ILE A 126 9.27 12.30 -0.58
C ILE A 126 9.16 11.79 -2.01
N ASN A 127 9.80 10.67 -2.32
CA ASN A 127 9.75 10.06 -3.64
C ASN A 127 8.34 9.62 -4.02
N LEU A 128 7.65 8.92 -3.13
CA LEU A 128 6.28 8.48 -3.34
C LEU A 128 5.32 9.67 -3.47
N LEU A 129 5.45 10.65 -2.59
CA LEU A 129 4.62 11.85 -2.60
C LEU A 129 4.82 12.66 -3.89
N ALA A 130 6.07 12.79 -4.35
CA ALA A 130 6.39 13.45 -5.62
C ALA A 130 5.75 12.73 -6.82
N CYS A 131 5.80 11.40 -6.83
CA CYS A 131 5.16 10.58 -7.85
C CYS A 131 3.65 10.84 -7.90
N LEU A 132 2.98 10.77 -6.77
CA LEU A 132 1.53 10.99 -6.68
C LEU A 132 1.15 12.42 -7.03
N THR A 133 1.95 13.40 -6.64
CA THR A 133 1.72 14.81 -6.99
C THR A 133 1.84 15.04 -8.50
N GLU A 134 2.85 14.45 -9.13
CA GLU A 134 3.01 14.56 -10.60
C GLU A 134 1.83 13.91 -11.33
N ILE A 135 1.37 12.74 -10.87
CA ILE A 135 0.16 12.10 -11.41
C ILE A 135 -1.07 13.01 -11.24
N MET A 136 -1.21 13.63 -10.08
CA MET A 136 -2.34 14.51 -9.78
C MET A 136 -2.38 15.75 -10.70
N VAL A 137 -1.21 16.27 -11.09
CA VAL A 137 -1.09 17.46 -11.94
C VAL A 137 -1.23 17.10 -13.42
N GLU A 138 -0.57 16.04 -13.86
CA GLU A 138 -0.42 15.70 -15.29
C GLU A 138 -1.55 14.78 -15.81
N CYS A 139 -2.24 14.05 -14.92
CA CYS A 139 -3.26 13.10 -15.34
C CYS A 139 -4.67 13.61 -15.05
N GLU A 140 -5.60 13.21 -15.93
CA GLU A 140 -7.02 13.47 -15.76
C GLU A 140 -7.76 12.23 -15.28
N PHE A 141 -8.60 12.42 -14.27
CA PHE A 141 -9.42 11.36 -13.69
C PHE A 141 -10.83 11.40 -14.27
N LYS A 142 -11.40 10.21 -14.47
CA LYS A 142 -12.78 10.07 -14.95
C LYS A 142 -13.80 10.65 -13.98
#